data_a2e9011c0f2e30aac24cc5761f33bcde
#
_entry.id   a2e9011c0f2e30aac24cc5761f33bcde
#
_cell.length_a   1.000
_cell.length_b   1.000
_cell.length_c   1.000
_cell.angle_alpha   90.00
_cell.angle_beta   90.00
_cell.angle_gamma   90.00
#
_symmetry.space_group_name_H-M   'P 1'
#
loop_
_entity.id
_entity.type
_entity.pdbx_description
1 polymer ?
#
loop_
_entity_poly.entity_id
_entity_poly.type
_entity_poly.pdbx_seq_one_letter_code
_entity_poly.pdbx_strand_id
1 'polypeptide(L)'
;AAAFGDLGINEPVGISIGVAFCGPGQVDQIADLPKRADIAMYTAKQPGRNRIALYGEDTERAAQTLVASRETSALFQALATPGMIEMHYQPIHALPSRKLDYYEALARIRYHGELIMPGAFLPVISSRRLETEFDLAVIQQVDADLGSGRLPEGVGVSINLSAQTISRPEVVSHLLELSRH
;
A
#
# COMPACT_ATOMS: atom_id res chain seq x y z
N ALA A 1 -18.58 -9.57 17.87
CA ALA A 1 -19.67 -9.10 16.98
C ALA A 1 -20.55 -8.04 17.67
N ALA A 2 -20.60 -7.97 19.00
CA ALA A 2 -21.47 -7.04 19.74
C ALA A 2 -20.92 -5.60 19.86
N ALA A 3 -19.64 -5.36 19.62
CA ALA A 3 -18.99 -4.08 19.92
C ALA A 3 -19.35 -2.92 18.96
N PHE A 4 -20.00 -3.18 17.84
CA PHE A 4 -20.32 -2.16 16.84
C PHE A 4 -21.81 -2.03 16.52
N GLY A 5 -22.66 -2.83 17.17
CA GLY A 5 -24.12 -2.78 17.00
C GLY A 5 -24.71 -1.42 17.34
N ASP A 6 -24.19 -0.75 18.37
CA ASP A 6 -24.63 0.57 18.82
C ASP A 6 -24.29 1.70 17.83
N LEU A 7 -23.40 1.43 16.86
CA LEU A 7 -23.02 2.36 15.78
C LEU A 7 -23.82 2.14 14.50
N GLY A 8 -24.81 1.24 14.49
CA GLY A 8 -25.62 0.90 13.33
C GLY A 8 -24.84 0.10 12.26
N ILE A 9 -23.69 -0.46 12.61
CA ILE A 9 -22.90 -1.32 11.72
C ILE A 9 -23.39 -2.76 11.88
N ASN A 10 -24.20 -3.23 10.94
CA ASN A 10 -24.75 -4.58 10.94
C ASN A 10 -23.87 -5.61 10.21
N GLU A 11 -22.73 -5.19 9.65
CA GLU A 11 -21.81 -6.09 8.99
C GLU A 11 -20.78 -6.66 9.96
N PRO A 12 -20.39 -7.96 9.82
CA PRO A 12 -19.38 -8.57 10.66
C PRO A 12 -18.01 -7.91 10.40
N VAL A 13 -17.46 -7.28 11.43
CA VAL A 13 -16.09 -6.76 11.38
C VAL A 13 -15.13 -7.90 11.68
N GLY A 14 -14.23 -8.17 10.75
CA GLY A 14 -13.18 -9.18 10.86
C GLY A 14 -11.79 -8.56 10.88
N ILE A 15 -10.84 -9.25 11.51
CA ILE A 15 -9.43 -8.85 11.52
C ILE A 15 -8.56 -9.96 10.94
N SER A 16 -7.58 -9.58 10.11
CA SER A 16 -6.53 -10.49 9.62
C SER A 16 -5.23 -10.12 10.32
N ILE A 17 -4.56 -11.10 10.91
CA ILE A 17 -3.36 -10.90 11.72
C ILE A 17 -2.24 -11.78 11.14
N GLY A 18 -1.08 -11.16 10.86
CA GLY A 18 0.17 -11.85 10.56
C GLY A 18 1.05 -11.90 11.80
N VAL A 19 1.61 -13.06 12.08
CA VAL A 19 2.50 -13.28 13.23
C VAL A 19 3.82 -13.87 12.76
N ALA A 20 4.92 -13.29 13.24
CA ALA A 20 6.26 -13.83 13.09
C ALA A 20 6.93 -13.91 14.46
N PHE A 21 7.74 -14.93 14.67
CA PHE A 21 8.53 -15.07 15.90
C PHE A 21 9.93 -15.59 15.57
N CYS A 22 10.88 -15.31 16.44
CA CYS A 22 12.19 -15.93 16.42
C CYS A 22 12.40 -16.70 17.73
N GLY A 23 13.07 -17.84 17.62
CA GLY A 23 13.42 -18.68 18.78
C GLY A 23 14.66 -18.12 19.53
N PRO A 24 14.93 -18.68 20.72
CA PRO A 24 16.15 -18.40 21.45
C PRO A 24 17.38 -18.66 20.57
N GLY A 25 18.33 -17.72 20.54
CA GLY A 25 19.55 -17.83 19.73
C GLY A 25 19.44 -17.33 18.28
N GLN A 26 18.28 -16.89 17.83
CA GLN A 26 18.06 -16.34 16.48
C GLN A 26 18.08 -14.81 16.46
N VAL A 27 18.99 -14.20 17.19
CA VAL A 27 19.04 -12.74 17.36
C VAL A 27 19.24 -12.00 16.03
N ASP A 28 19.95 -12.60 15.08
CA ASP A 28 20.20 -12.06 13.74
C ASP A 28 18.90 -11.89 12.91
N GLN A 29 17.84 -12.58 13.29
CA GLN A 29 16.55 -12.56 12.59
C GLN A 29 15.57 -11.51 13.16
N ILE A 30 15.90 -10.84 14.26
CA ILE A 30 14.99 -9.86 14.90
C ILE A 30 14.68 -8.70 13.96
N ALA A 31 15.66 -8.22 13.20
CA ALA A 31 15.48 -7.14 12.25
C ALA A 31 14.49 -7.48 11.12
N ASP A 32 14.32 -8.76 10.79
CA ASP A 32 13.43 -9.23 9.75
C ASP A 32 12.01 -9.55 10.26
N LEU A 33 11.77 -9.54 11.58
CA LEU A 33 10.47 -9.91 12.15
C LEU A 33 9.30 -9.06 11.61
N PRO A 34 9.40 -7.73 11.48
CA PRO A 34 8.32 -6.93 10.92
C PRO A 34 7.97 -7.38 9.49
N LYS A 35 8.98 -7.59 8.64
CA LYS A 35 8.80 -8.05 7.26
C LYS A 35 8.16 -9.44 7.20
N ARG A 36 8.57 -10.35 8.07
CA ARG A 36 7.99 -11.70 8.16
C ARG A 36 6.53 -11.65 8.63
N ALA A 37 6.22 -10.78 9.58
CA ALA A 37 4.84 -10.56 10.04
C ALA A 37 3.95 -9.99 8.93
N ASP A 38 4.48 -9.07 8.11
CA ASP A 38 3.76 -8.50 6.95
C ASP A 38 3.46 -9.56 5.90
N ILE A 39 4.41 -10.45 5.59
CA ILE A 39 4.20 -11.59 4.68
C ILE A 39 3.09 -12.49 5.20
N ALA A 40 3.10 -12.81 6.49
CA ALA A 40 2.07 -13.61 7.12
C ALA A 40 0.71 -12.89 7.12
N MET A 41 0.68 -11.58 7.39
CA MET A 41 -0.53 -10.77 7.34
C MET A 41 -1.15 -10.76 5.93
N TYR A 42 -0.32 -10.67 4.89
CA TYR A 42 -0.80 -10.79 3.52
C TYR A 42 -1.47 -12.14 3.27
N THR A 43 -0.86 -13.24 3.73
CA THR A 43 -1.47 -14.57 3.66
C THR A 43 -2.81 -14.62 4.41
N ALA A 44 -2.90 -13.95 5.57
CA ALA A 44 -4.15 -13.85 6.33
C ALA A 44 -5.25 -13.04 5.60
N LYS A 45 -4.87 -12.13 4.69
CA LYS A 45 -5.78 -11.32 3.87
C LYS A 45 -6.21 -11.97 2.56
N GLN A 46 -5.63 -13.13 2.18
CA GLN A 46 -6.07 -13.91 1.03
C GLN A 46 -7.56 -14.33 1.16
N PRO A 47 -8.21 -14.83 0.08
CA PRO A 47 -9.62 -15.17 0.10
C PRO A 47 -10.03 -15.92 1.37
N GLY A 48 -11.02 -15.36 2.08
CA GLY A 48 -11.48 -15.82 3.39
C GLY A 48 -11.16 -14.87 4.54
N ARG A 49 -10.19 -13.94 4.44
CA ARG A 49 -9.85 -12.94 5.47
C ARG A 49 -10.16 -13.40 6.92
N ASN A 50 -10.19 -12.52 7.91
CA ASN A 50 -10.63 -12.79 9.30
C ASN A 50 -9.94 -14.02 9.91
N ARG A 51 -8.62 -14.13 9.78
CA ARG A 51 -7.82 -15.25 10.28
C ARG A 51 -6.43 -14.79 10.74
N ILE A 52 -5.78 -15.63 11.52
CA ILE A 52 -4.37 -15.47 11.90
C ILE A 52 -3.53 -16.35 10.98
N ALA A 53 -2.45 -15.80 10.43
CA ALA A 53 -1.43 -16.56 9.72
C ALA A 53 -0.09 -16.42 10.44
N LEU A 54 0.62 -17.54 10.57
CA LEU A 54 1.97 -17.59 11.09
C LEU A 54 2.97 -17.60 9.93
N TYR A 55 4.06 -16.87 10.08
CA TYR A 55 5.17 -16.96 9.13
C TYR A 55 5.83 -18.34 9.23
N GLY A 56 6.04 -19.00 8.10
CA GLY A 56 6.63 -20.32 8.00
C GLY A 56 6.85 -20.72 6.54
N GLU A 57 7.25 -21.96 6.29
CA GLU A 57 7.61 -22.47 4.96
C GLU A 57 6.52 -22.27 3.90
N ASP A 58 5.25 -22.42 4.27
CA ASP A 58 4.12 -22.23 3.34
C ASP A 58 3.93 -20.75 2.97
N THR A 59 4.16 -19.83 3.89
CA THR A 59 4.09 -18.39 3.62
C THR A 59 5.30 -17.92 2.80
N GLU A 60 6.48 -18.48 3.03
CA GLU A 60 7.66 -18.26 2.21
C GLU A 60 7.47 -18.77 0.78
N ARG A 61 6.93 -19.97 0.64
CA ARG A 61 6.66 -20.57 -0.68
C ARG A 61 5.62 -19.78 -1.46
N ALA A 62 4.56 -19.29 -0.79
CA ALA A 62 3.59 -18.40 -1.38
C ALA A 62 4.23 -17.07 -1.82
N ALA A 63 5.14 -16.50 -1.02
CA ALA A 63 5.89 -15.29 -1.38
C ALA A 63 6.83 -15.52 -2.58
N GLN A 64 7.50 -16.68 -2.66
CA GLN A 64 8.36 -17.05 -3.79
C GLN A 64 7.56 -17.25 -5.09
N THR A 65 6.35 -17.80 -5.00
CA THR A 65 5.46 -17.95 -6.17
C THR A 65 5.02 -16.59 -6.73
N LEU A 66 4.87 -15.57 -5.86
CA LEU A 66 4.60 -14.19 -6.27
C LEU A 66 5.74 -13.58 -7.10
N VAL A 67 6.96 -14.06 -6.92
CA VAL A 67 8.16 -13.58 -7.63
C VAL A 67 8.12 -13.86 -9.14
N ALA A 68 7.39 -14.89 -9.57
CA ALA A 68 7.24 -15.28 -10.98
C ALA A 68 5.86 -14.91 -11.55
N SER A 69 5.09 -14.06 -10.85
CA SER A 69 3.70 -13.80 -11.17
C SER A 69 3.52 -12.66 -12.18
N ARG A 70 2.30 -12.60 -12.74
CA ARG A 70 1.80 -11.50 -13.55
C ARG A 70 1.99 -10.13 -12.86
N GLU A 71 1.80 -10.09 -11.55
CA GLU A 71 1.93 -8.90 -10.71
C GLU A 71 3.36 -8.38 -10.68
N THR A 72 4.36 -9.27 -10.68
CA THR A 72 5.77 -8.91 -10.78
C THR A 72 6.06 -8.24 -12.12
N SER A 73 5.62 -8.85 -13.22
CA SER A 73 5.80 -8.30 -14.58
C SER A 73 5.13 -6.94 -14.71
N ALA A 74 3.89 -6.82 -14.20
CA ALA A 74 3.13 -5.58 -14.22
C ALA A 74 3.82 -4.47 -13.42
N LEU A 75 4.35 -4.78 -12.23
CA LEU A 75 5.06 -3.81 -11.40
C LEU A 75 6.32 -3.29 -12.09
N PHE A 76 7.18 -4.17 -12.59
CA PHE A 76 8.40 -3.75 -13.28
C PHE A 76 8.10 -2.92 -14.52
N GLN A 77 7.09 -3.30 -15.29
CA GLN A 77 6.68 -2.52 -16.46
C GLN A 77 6.09 -1.17 -16.05
N ALA A 78 5.30 -1.11 -14.98
CA ALA A 78 4.71 0.12 -14.49
C ALA A 78 5.78 1.11 -13.96
N LEU A 79 6.83 0.63 -13.32
CA LEU A 79 7.97 1.46 -12.91
C LEU A 79 8.79 1.99 -14.09
N ALA A 80 8.79 1.27 -15.21
CA ALA A 80 9.53 1.66 -16.41
C ALA A 80 8.71 2.47 -17.42
N THR A 81 7.38 2.51 -17.30
CA THR A 81 6.47 3.10 -18.27
C THR A 81 5.52 4.10 -17.62
N PRO A 82 5.70 5.40 -17.88
CA PRO A 82 4.77 6.43 -17.37
C PRO A 82 3.32 6.15 -17.75
N GLY A 83 2.39 6.45 -16.84
CA GLY A 83 0.96 6.29 -17.07
C GLY A 83 0.40 4.89 -16.80
N MET A 84 1.23 3.90 -16.49
CA MET A 84 0.74 2.58 -16.05
C MET A 84 0.35 2.57 -14.57
N ILE A 85 0.91 3.46 -13.75
CA ILE A 85 0.44 3.71 -12.39
C ILE A 85 -0.69 4.73 -12.48
N GLU A 86 -1.90 4.31 -12.13
CA GLU A 86 -3.08 5.18 -12.10
C GLU A 86 -3.44 5.50 -10.65
N MET A 87 -3.75 6.77 -10.37
CA MET A 87 -4.23 7.18 -9.06
C MET A 87 -5.76 7.20 -9.02
N HIS A 88 -6.33 6.53 -8.03
CA HIS A 88 -7.72 6.63 -7.65
C HIS A 88 -7.82 7.47 -6.39
N TYR A 89 -8.63 8.51 -6.43
CA TYR A 89 -8.74 9.49 -5.35
C TYR A 89 -10.01 9.22 -4.53
N GLN A 90 -9.83 8.81 -3.27
CA GLN A 90 -10.92 8.59 -2.35
C GLN A 90 -11.19 9.87 -1.55
N PRO A 91 -12.40 10.45 -1.62
CA PRO A 91 -12.71 11.67 -0.87
C PRO A 91 -12.81 11.35 0.62
N ILE A 92 -12.15 12.18 1.43
CA ILE A 92 -12.21 12.16 2.89
C ILE A 92 -13.01 13.38 3.33
N HIS A 93 -14.01 13.15 4.17
CA HIS A 93 -14.94 14.17 4.63
C HIS A 93 -14.77 14.44 6.11
N ALA A 94 -14.74 15.72 6.50
CA ALA A 94 -14.70 16.15 7.88
C ALA A 94 -16.02 15.85 8.59
N LEU A 95 -15.97 15.35 9.83
CA LEU A 95 -17.14 15.14 10.68
C LEU A 95 -17.28 16.30 11.69
N PRO A 96 -18.51 16.75 11.97
CA PRO A 96 -19.81 16.29 11.48
C PRO A 96 -20.29 16.98 10.18
N SER A 97 -19.53 17.96 9.66
CA SER A 97 -19.97 18.84 8.56
C SER A 97 -20.19 18.11 7.23
N ARG A 98 -19.61 16.95 7.05
CA ARG A 98 -19.56 16.16 5.82
C ARG A 98 -18.99 16.93 4.60
N LYS A 99 -18.28 18.04 4.85
CA LYS A 99 -17.55 18.74 3.78
C LYS A 99 -16.32 17.94 3.37
N LEU A 100 -15.99 17.98 2.09
CA LEU A 100 -14.74 17.42 1.58
C LEU A 100 -13.57 18.11 2.30
N ASP A 101 -12.66 17.32 2.83
CA ASP A 101 -11.46 17.80 3.53
C ASP A 101 -10.23 17.64 2.63
N TYR A 102 -9.98 16.42 2.18
CA TYR A 102 -8.90 16.08 1.23
C TYR A 102 -9.22 14.78 0.49
N TYR A 103 -8.37 14.39 -0.44
CA TYR A 103 -8.41 13.09 -1.09
C TYR A 103 -7.27 12.18 -0.61
N GLU A 104 -7.53 10.90 -0.43
CA GLU A 104 -6.50 9.90 -0.33
C GLU A 104 -6.17 9.35 -1.71
N ALA A 105 -4.89 9.42 -2.10
CA ALA A 105 -4.39 8.88 -3.35
C ALA A 105 -4.07 7.39 -3.20
N LEU A 106 -4.76 6.57 -3.97
CA LEU A 106 -4.69 5.11 -3.92
C LEU A 106 -4.21 4.56 -5.27
N ALA A 107 -2.98 4.09 -5.32
CA ALA A 107 -2.37 3.58 -6.54
C ALA A 107 -3.06 2.31 -7.07
N ARG A 108 -3.11 2.20 -8.40
CA ARG A 108 -3.49 1.03 -9.19
C ARG A 108 -2.47 0.85 -10.28
N ILE A 109 -2.28 -0.37 -10.75
CA ILE A 109 -1.45 -0.63 -11.93
C ILE A 109 -2.36 -1.09 -13.07
N ARG A 110 -2.32 -0.37 -14.20
CA ARG A 110 -3.02 -0.80 -15.41
C ARG A 110 -2.11 -1.68 -16.24
N TYR A 111 -2.50 -2.94 -16.38
CA TYR A 111 -1.69 -3.94 -17.08
C TYR A 111 -2.56 -4.74 -18.05
N HIS A 112 -2.27 -4.69 -19.33
CA HIS A 112 -3.05 -5.32 -20.40
C HIS A 112 -4.57 -5.03 -20.33
N GLY A 113 -4.93 -3.77 -20.03
CA GLY A 113 -6.32 -3.32 -19.95
C GLY A 113 -7.01 -3.60 -18.62
N GLU A 114 -6.40 -4.36 -17.72
CA GLU A 114 -6.96 -4.68 -16.41
C GLU A 114 -6.29 -3.86 -15.30
N LEU A 115 -7.03 -3.61 -14.21
CA LEU A 115 -6.50 -2.96 -13.01
C LEU A 115 -6.00 -4.00 -12.02
N ILE A 116 -4.73 -3.90 -11.64
CA ILE A 116 -4.15 -4.67 -10.55
C ILE A 116 -4.24 -3.83 -9.28
N MET A 117 -4.84 -4.42 -8.26
CA MET A 117 -5.10 -3.78 -6.98
C MET A 117 -3.88 -3.82 -6.05
N PRO A 118 -3.76 -2.88 -5.09
CA PRO A 118 -2.61 -2.81 -4.16
C PRO A 118 -2.32 -4.12 -3.44
N GLY A 119 -3.36 -4.84 -3.01
CA GLY A 119 -3.20 -6.13 -2.33
C GLY A 119 -2.45 -7.18 -3.14
N ALA A 120 -2.36 -7.04 -4.46
CA ALA A 120 -1.63 -7.97 -5.32
C ALA A 120 -0.18 -7.53 -5.58
N PHE A 121 0.10 -6.24 -5.73
CA PHE A 121 1.45 -5.77 -6.06
C PHE A 121 2.28 -5.27 -4.86
N LEU A 122 1.66 -4.79 -3.75
CA LEU A 122 2.40 -4.35 -2.57
C LEU A 122 3.33 -5.43 -1.97
N PRO A 123 2.93 -6.73 -1.92
CA PRO A 123 3.84 -7.78 -1.46
C PRO A 123 5.04 -7.97 -2.38
N VAL A 124 4.86 -7.76 -3.69
CA VAL A 124 5.95 -7.81 -4.66
C VAL A 124 6.92 -6.66 -4.41
N ILE A 125 6.41 -5.43 -4.18
CA ILE A 125 7.23 -4.26 -3.83
C ILE A 125 8.11 -4.58 -2.63
N SER A 126 7.52 -5.04 -1.51
CA SER A 126 8.25 -5.36 -0.29
C SER A 126 9.25 -6.50 -0.47
N SER A 127 8.89 -7.57 -1.22
CA SER A 127 9.80 -8.69 -1.48
C SER A 127 11.00 -8.30 -2.32
N ARG A 128 10.86 -7.29 -3.18
CA ARG A 128 11.89 -6.79 -4.11
C ARG A 128 12.61 -5.55 -3.61
N ARG A 129 12.17 -4.99 -2.46
CA ARG A 129 12.70 -3.73 -1.88
C ARG A 129 12.58 -2.55 -2.84
N LEU A 130 11.43 -2.44 -3.50
CA LEU A 130 11.12 -1.41 -4.50
C LEU A 130 10.23 -0.29 -3.92
N GLU A 131 10.15 -0.17 -2.59
CA GLU A 131 9.30 0.80 -1.91
C GLU A 131 9.60 2.21 -2.38
N THR A 132 10.89 2.58 -2.42
CA THR A 132 11.28 3.93 -2.80
C THR A 132 10.99 4.24 -4.27
N GLU A 133 11.31 3.31 -5.17
CA GLU A 133 11.06 3.46 -6.60
C GLU A 133 9.57 3.60 -6.88
N PHE A 134 8.76 2.81 -6.20
CA PHE A 134 7.30 2.86 -6.34
C PHE A 134 6.73 4.17 -5.75
N ASP A 135 7.16 4.56 -4.57
CA ASP A 135 6.71 5.79 -3.91
C ASP A 135 7.05 7.03 -4.75
N LEU A 136 8.26 7.08 -5.34
CA LEU A 136 8.65 8.17 -6.24
C LEU A 136 7.77 8.21 -7.50
N ALA A 137 7.44 7.06 -8.08
CA ALA A 137 6.53 7.00 -9.23
C ALA A 137 5.11 7.45 -8.85
N VAL A 138 4.64 7.13 -7.65
CA VAL A 138 3.35 7.62 -7.12
C VAL A 138 3.37 9.13 -6.94
N ILE A 139 4.43 9.69 -6.33
CA ILE A 139 4.57 11.14 -6.15
C ILE A 139 4.53 11.84 -7.51
N GLN A 140 5.29 11.36 -8.50
CA GLN A 140 5.30 11.92 -9.85
C GLN A 140 3.92 11.88 -10.51
N GLN A 141 3.18 10.79 -10.34
CA GLN A 141 1.84 10.66 -10.91
C GLN A 141 0.83 11.59 -10.24
N VAL A 142 0.91 11.76 -8.91
CA VAL A 142 0.05 12.71 -8.17
C VAL A 142 0.36 14.15 -8.61
N ASP A 143 1.64 14.51 -8.74
CA ASP A 143 2.05 15.82 -9.24
C ASP A 143 1.49 16.10 -10.63
N ALA A 144 1.61 15.15 -11.55
CA ALA A 144 1.04 15.25 -12.89
C ALA A 144 -0.50 15.39 -12.86
N ASP A 145 -1.18 14.66 -11.99
CA ASP A 145 -2.64 14.73 -11.85
C ASP A 145 -3.09 16.09 -11.28
N LEU A 146 -2.34 16.67 -10.34
CA LEU A 146 -2.57 18.01 -9.81
C LEU A 146 -2.36 19.08 -10.90
N GLY A 147 -1.25 19.00 -11.62
CA GLY A 147 -0.93 19.95 -12.70
C GLY A 147 -1.87 19.89 -13.90
N SER A 148 -2.52 18.74 -14.13
CA SER A 148 -3.48 18.57 -15.24
C SER A 148 -4.90 19.09 -14.94
N GLY A 149 -5.18 19.54 -13.71
CA GLY A 149 -6.54 19.93 -13.29
C GLY A 149 -7.50 18.76 -13.09
N ARG A 150 -7.00 17.54 -12.97
CA ARG A 150 -7.81 16.35 -12.69
C ARG A 150 -8.45 16.41 -11.30
N LEU A 151 -7.85 17.14 -10.38
CA LEU A 151 -8.36 17.41 -9.05
C LEU A 151 -8.80 18.85 -8.91
N PRO A 152 -9.79 19.17 -8.05
CA PRO A 152 -10.20 20.55 -7.78
C PRO A 152 -9.03 21.37 -7.20
N GLU A 153 -8.94 22.63 -7.59
CA GLU A 153 -7.96 23.55 -7.02
C GLU A 153 -8.15 23.73 -5.50
N GLY A 154 -7.06 23.83 -4.77
CA GLY A 154 -7.06 24.08 -3.33
C GLY A 154 -7.45 22.88 -2.46
N VAL A 155 -7.59 21.68 -3.03
CA VAL A 155 -7.87 20.45 -2.27
C VAL A 155 -6.57 19.71 -1.97
N GLY A 156 -6.40 19.33 -0.69
CA GLY A 156 -5.27 18.52 -0.26
C GLY A 156 -5.34 17.09 -0.79
N VAL A 157 -4.17 16.48 -0.97
CA VAL A 157 -4.02 15.05 -1.32
C VAL A 157 -3.09 14.39 -0.31
N SER A 158 -3.54 13.31 0.32
CA SER A 158 -2.65 12.46 1.12
C SER A 158 -2.09 11.33 0.27
N ILE A 159 -0.80 11.05 0.44
CA ILE A 159 -0.06 9.99 -0.25
C ILE A 159 0.47 9.01 0.80
N ASN A 160 0.25 7.73 0.59
CA ASN A 160 0.85 6.68 1.41
C ASN A 160 2.29 6.44 0.95
N LEU A 161 3.25 6.68 1.84
CA LEU A 161 4.68 6.50 1.58
C LEU A 161 5.30 5.54 2.60
N SER A 162 6.32 4.81 2.18
CA SER A 162 7.12 3.97 3.05
C SER A 162 8.00 4.82 3.99
N ALA A 163 8.28 4.30 5.18
CA ALA A 163 9.21 4.96 6.11
C ALA A 163 10.60 5.16 5.50
N GLN A 164 11.03 4.25 4.63
CA GLN A 164 12.31 4.33 3.93
C GLN A 164 12.35 5.51 2.96
N THR A 165 11.27 5.78 2.24
CA THR A 165 11.17 6.90 1.30
C THR A 165 11.12 8.24 2.02
N ILE A 166 10.29 8.37 3.05
CA ILE A 166 10.12 9.62 3.80
C ILE A 166 11.35 9.97 4.66
N SER A 167 12.26 9.02 4.91
CA SER A 167 13.52 9.26 5.58
C SER A 167 14.58 9.94 4.69
N ARG A 168 14.29 10.15 3.40
CA ARG A 168 15.20 10.78 2.44
C ARG A 168 14.97 12.29 2.41
N PRO A 169 15.96 13.12 2.77
CA PRO A 169 15.79 14.57 2.80
C PRO A 169 15.36 15.17 1.46
N GLU A 170 15.87 14.64 0.35
CA GLU A 170 15.53 15.07 -1.00
C GLU A 170 14.05 14.84 -1.33
N VAL A 171 13.47 13.74 -0.87
CA VAL A 171 12.03 13.45 -1.06
C VAL A 171 11.18 14.42 -0.24
N VAL A 172 11.57 14.64 1.03
CA VAL A 172 10.86 15.59 1.90
C VAL A 172 10.91 17.00 1.31
N SER A 173 12.06 17.44 0.81
CA SER A 173 12.21 18.76 0.17
C SER A 173 11.29 18.87 -1.05
N HIS A 174 11.24 17.86 -1.90
CA HIS A 174 10.37 17.83 -3.08
C HIS A 174 8.87 17.87 -2.69
N LEU A 175 8.45 17.09 -1.69
CA LEU A 175 7.06 17.12 -1.19
C LEU A 175 6.69 18.48 -0.61
N LEU A 176 7.62 19.17 0.08
CA LEU A 176 7.40 20.52 0.58
C LEU A 176 7.29 21.56 -0.54
N GLU A 177 7.97 21.37 -1.66
CA GLU A 177 7.81 22.20 -2.85
C GLU A 177 6.43 22.00 -3.47
N LEU A 178 6.00 20.73 -3.67
CA LEU A 178 4.68 20.41 -4.20
C LEU A 178 3.53 20.95 -3.34
N SER A 179 3.70 20.98 -2.01
CA SER A 179 2.67 21.46 -1.08
C SER A 179 2.44 22.97 -1.10
N ARG A 180 3.25 23.74 -1.86
CA ARG A 180 3.14 25.21 -1.98
C ARG A 180 2.33 25.66 -3.20
N HIS A 181 1.99 24.74 -4.05
CA HIS A 181 1.15 24.94 -5.24
C HIS A 181 -0.28 24.46 -5.00
#